data_a031f3c630d374924880824f819925f1
#
_entry.id   a031f3c630d374924880824f819925f1
#
_cell.length_a   1.000
_cell.length_b   1.000
_cell.length_c   1.000
_cell.angle_alpha   90.00
_cell.angle_beta   90.00
_cell.angle_gamma   90.00
#
_symmetry.space_group_name_H-M   'P 1'
#
loop_
_entity.id
_entity.type
_entity.pdbx_description
1 polymer ?
#
loop_
_entity_poly.entity_id
_entity_poly.type
_entity_poly.pdbx_seq_one_letter_code
_entity_poly.pdbx_strand_id
1 'polypeptide(L)'
;MEPVIPDLNEPLPIYTDEAVNGETQSSNNGRRNFLNDDMRRSIYSMLLERTSPGKLKNGVAKSVAADSGVPLRVVQRIWTSGKHGGGIHGVANKKTGNCGRKRIQIDPQRIRDVPLQDRTTLRDLARALHVDPTTLCNRLKSGEIVRQTNDIKFSLTEENKKARLRFCISMLGRDNRQDDPIFSEKWFYMTKKNQNYYLAQGEDKPLRTVKNKNFIEKVMFLAAIARPRFDEEGNETFSRKIGIFPFTYTEPARRSSVNRPAGTMITKPMTSVTKETSRSYLVNKVLPAIKQKWPTEDFGHPIFIQQDNARTHIDPNDEEFCRVAKEDGFDIRLMCQPPNSPDLNVLDLGFFAALQSKHHKESPKSVEQLVSAVVKAYEEYPNDNSNRVFLTQQSCMREIIRVKGSQKYDIPHMGKLMLERNGELPSRLKCDLQIVQEAEDYLN
;
A
#
# COMPACT_ATOMS: atom_id res chain seq x y z
N MET A 1 34.74 -14.18 -23.43
CA MET A 1 34.05 -14.07 -22.10
C MET A 1 33.77 -12.61 -21.89
N GLU A 2 32.54 -12.18 -22.16
CA GLU A 2 32.10 -10.82 -21.87
C GLU A 2 31.74 -10.71 -20.40
N PRO A 3 32.04 -9.60 -19.71
CA PRO A 3 31.72 -9.44 -18.30
C PRO A 3 30.22 -9.24 -18.10
N VAL A 4 29.61 -10.10 -17.29
CA VAL A 4 28.23 -9.97 -16.84
C VAL A 4 28.13 -8.75 -15.94
N ILE A 5 27.43 -7.71 -16.39
CA ILE A 5 27.10 -6.53 -15.58
C ILE A 5 25.98 -6.92 -14.61
N PRO A 6 26.16 -6.80 -13.29
CA PRO A 6 25.10 -7.08 -12.32
C PRO A 6 23.97 -6.06 -12.45
N ASP A 7 22.72 -6.54 -12.39
CA ASP A 7 21.51 -5.70 -12.39
C ASP A 7 21.48 -4.80 -11.14
N LEU A 8 21.61 -3.48 -11.37
CA LEU A 8 21.70 -2.44 -10.35
C LEU A 8 20.38 -2.19 -9.57
N ASN A 9 19.30 -2.93 -9.88
CA ASN A 9 17.99 -2.78 -9.25
C ASN A 9 17.62 -3.90 -8.26
N GLU A 10 18.55 -4.79 -7.89
CA GLU A 10 18.27 -5.75 -6.83
C GLU A 10 18.36 -5.08 -5.44
N PRO A 11 17.30 -5.16 -4.63
CA PRO A 11 17.39 -4.74 -3.23
C PRO A 11 18.34 -5.70 -2.50
N LEU A 12 19.29 -5.12 -1.77
CA LEU A 12 20.22 -5.88 -0.92
C LEU A 12 19.43 -6.80 0.04
N PRO A 13 19.91 -8.02 0.29
CA PRO A 13 19.28 -8.93 1.23
C PRO A 13 19.24 -8.30 2.64
N ILE A 14 18.04 -8.28 3.21
CA ILE A 14 17.83 -7.89 4.61
C ILE A 14 18.30 -9.06 5.46
N TYR A 15 19.47 -8.96 6.05
CA TYR A 15 19.89 -9.87 7.12
C TYR A 15 19.09 -9.55 8.37
N THR A 16 18.09 -10.34 8.67
CA THR A 16 17.48 -10.38 10.00
C THR A 16 18.32 -11.32 10.86
N ASP A 17 18.99 -10.76 11.86
CA ASP A 17 19.57 -11.55 12.96
C ASP A 17 18.42 -12.06 13.84
N GLU A 18 17.81 -13.18 13.45
CA GLU A 18 17.04 -14.00 14.36
C GLU A 18 18.01 -14.88 15.13
N ALA A 19 18.01 -14.70 16.45
CA ALA A 19 18.75 -15.50 17.38
C ALA A 19 18.38 -16.99 17.26
N VAL A 20 19.25 -17.78 16.69
CA VAL A 20 19.15 -19.25 16.69
C VAL A 20 19.47 -19.74 18.09
N ASN A 21 18.46 -20.16 18.85
CA ASN A 21 18.63 -21.05 19.97
C ASN A 21 18.92 -22.48 19.44
N GLY A 22 20.17 -22.72 19.14
CA GLY A 22 20.69 -24.06 18.86
C GLY A 22 21.56 -24.49 20.02
N GLU A 23 21.10 -25.46 20.79
CA GLU A 23 21.96 -26.19 21.75
C GLU A 23 23.06 -26.92 20.98
N THR A 24 24.23 -26.31 20.89
CA THR A 24 25.46 -26.99 20.55
C THR A 24 26.34 -27.06 21.80
N GLN A 25 26.45 -28.24 22.35
CA GLN A 25 27.55 -28.57 23.28
C GLN A 25 28.87 -28.28 22.58
N SER A 26 29.52 -27.18 22.91
CA SER A 26 30.88 -26.86 22.49
C SER A 26 31.76 -26.64 23.70
N SER A 27 32.84 -27.37 23.68
CA SER A 27 33.99 -27.39 24.58
C SER A 27 34.36 -26.02 25.14
N ASN A 28 34.56 -26.00 26.43
CA ASN A 28 34.92 -24.94 27.33
C ASN A 28 36.28 -24.30 26.93
N ASN A 29 36.29 -23.26 26.16
CA ASN A 29 37.38 -22.35 25.99
C ASN A 29 36.99 -20.96 26.50
N GLY A 30 37.39 -20.65 27.76
CA GLY A 30 37.66 -19.34 28.36
C GLY A 30 36.74 -18.16 28.10
N ARG A 31 35.54 -18.28 27.60
CA ARG A 31 34.58 -17.15 27.46
C ARG A 31 34.06 -16.77 28.85
N ARG A 32 34.39 -15.59 29.32
CA ARG A 32 33.83 -15.01 30.54
C ARG A 32 32.34 -14.91 30.41
N ASN A 33 31.58 -15.67 31.22
CA ASN A 33 30.11 -15.59 31.28
C ASN A 33 29.71 -14.14 31.59
N PHE A 34 28.96 -13.55 30.67
CA PHE A 34 28.41 -12.20 30.84
C PHE A 34 27.18 -12.27 31.74
N LEU A 35 27.26 -11.69 32.95
CA LEU A 35 26.10 -11.54 33.81
C LEU A 35 25.27 -10.34 33.35
N ASN A 36 24.01 -10.59 32.99
CA ASN A 36 23.05 -9.54 32.70
C ASN A 36 22.68 -8.75 33.96
N ASP A 37 22.03 -7.59 33.79
CA ASP A 37 21.71 -6.69 34.91
C ASP A 37 20.71 -7.31 35.89
N ASP A 38 19.79 -8.17 35.44
CA ASP A 38 18.80 -8.83 36.30
C ASP A 38 19.47 -9.87 37.22
N MET A 39 20.39 -10.68 36.68
CA MET A 39 21.20 -11.58 37.51
C MET A 39 22.04 -10.81 38.53
N ARG A 40 22.59 -9.67 38.16
CA ARG A 40 23.36 -8.83 39.09
C ARG A 40 22.51 -8.27 40.20
N ARG A 41 21.28 -7.82 39.89
CA ARG A 41 20.29 -7.36 40.87
C ARG A 41 19.87 -8.49 41.80
N SER A 42 19.56 -9.68 41.25
CA SER A 42 19.21 -10.85 42.02
C SER A 42 20.30 -11.26 43.01
N ILE A 43 21.56 -11.32 42.55
CA ILE A 43 22.70 -11.63 43.44
C ILE A 43 22.84 -10.57 44.54
N TYR A 44 22.63 -9.28 44.21
CA TYR A 44 22.70 -8.21 45.21
C TYR A 44 21.56 -8.32 46.25
N SER A 45 20.34 -8.65 45.83
CA SER A 45 19.21 -8.91 46.73
C SER A 45 19.50 -10.09 47.68
N MET A 46 20.04 -11.20 47.15
CA MET A 46 20.45 -12.34 47.97
C MET A 46 21.51 -11.96 49.00
N LEU A 47 22.42 -11.05 48.67
CA LEU A 47 23.41 -10.52 49.59
C LEU A 47 22.80 -9.65 50.66
N LEU A 48 21.82 -8.79 50.31
CA LEU A 48 21.09 -7.93 51.28
C LEU A 48 20.27 -8.74 52.26
N GLU A 49 19.58 -9.79 51.83
CA GLU A 49 18.77 -10.65 52.68
C GLU A 49 19.60 -11.37 53.75
N ARG A 50 20.87 -11.67 53.45
CA ARG A 50 21.76 -12.43 54.35
C ARG A 50 22.73 -11.55 55.14
N THR A 51 22.53 -10.22 55.08
CA THR A 51 23.41 -9.23 55.75
C THR A 51 22.70 -8.46 56.85
N SER A 52 23.38 -8.10 57.91
CA SER A 52 22.93 -7.09 58.88
C SER A 52 23.18 -5.68 58.29
N PRO A 53 22.42 -4.63 58.67
CA PRO A 53 22.54 -3.32 58.04
C PRO A 53 23.98 -2.84 57.89
N GLY A 54 24.45 -2.68 56.66
CA GLY A 54 25.74 -2.07 56.29
C GLY A 54 26.99 -2.97 56.35
N LYS A 55 26.92 -4.21 56.85
CA LYS A 55 28.10 -5.09 56.93
C LYS A 55 27.85 -6.49 56.40
N LEU A 56 28.64 -6.94 55.43
CA LEU A 56 28.63 -8.29 54.94
C LEU A 56 29.24 -9.22 56.01
N LYS A 57 28.52 -10.23 56.52
CA LYS A 57 29.01 -11.21 57.44
C LYS A 57 30.01 -12.16 56.76
N ASN A 58 30.99 -12.68 57.54
CA ASN A 58 31.94 -13.66 57.02
C ASN A 58 31.20 -14.88 56.46
N GLY A 59 31.61 -15.33 55.28
CA GLY A 59 31.02 -16.51 54.61
C GLY A 59 29.81 -16.24 53.71
N VAL A 60 29.07 -15.16 53.89
CA VAL A 60 27.86 -14.83 53.08
C VAL A 60 28.15 -14.75 51.59
N ALA A 61 29.21 -14.02 51.19
CA ALA A 61 29.59 -13.92 49.77
C ALA A 61 29.93 -15.29 49.16
N LYS A 62 30.55 -16.21 49.97
CA LYS A 62 30.88 -17.55 49.51
C LYS A 62 29.63 -18.42 49.36
N SER A 63 28.66 -18.31 50.28
CA SER A 63 27.36 -18.99 50.18
C SER A 63 26.61 -18.51 48.95
N VAL A 64 26.43 -17.21 48.72
CA VAL A 64 25.77 -16.65 47.54
C VAL A 64 26.50 -17.03 46.25
N ALA A 65 27.79 -17.12 46.23
CA ALA A 65 28.56 -17.56 45.08
C ALA A 65 28.28 -19.03 44.73
N ALA A 66 28.14 -19.90 45.75
CA ALA A 66 27.72 -21.32 45.56
C ALA A 66 26.29 -21.43 45.04
N ASP A 67 25.35 -20.68 45.63
CA ASP A 67 23.93 -20.72 45.26
C ASP A 67 23.67 -20.16 43.86
N SER A 68 24.39 -19.11 43.46
CA SER A 68 24.24 -18.44 42.16
C SER A 68 25.08 -19.03 41.04
N GLY A 69 26.01 -19.96 41.32
CA GLY A 69 26.96 -20.49 40.35
C GLY A 69 27.96 -19.46 39.81
N VAL A 70 28.10 -18.31 40.50
CA VAL A 70 28.91 -17.20 40.04
C VAL A 70 30.23 -17.08 40.86
N PRO A 71 31.38 -16.85 40.24
CA PRO A 71 32.64 -16.77 40.92
C PRO A 71 32.61 -15.75 42.09
N LEU A 72 33.19 -16.12 43.26
CA LEU A 72 33.20 -15.33 44.48
C LEU A 72 33.66 -13.87 44.25
N ARG A 73 34.68 -13.69 43.43
CA ARG A 73 35.18 -12.33 43.08
C ARG A 73 34.13 -11.44 42.38
N VAL A 74 33.27 -12.06 41.60
CA VAL A 74 32.19 -11.31 40.91
C VAL A 74 31.11 -10.92 41.92
N VAL A 75 30.70 -11.83 42.81
CA VAL A 75 29.76 -11.55 43.90
C VAL A 75 30.26 -10.42 44.81
N GLN A 76 31.55 -10.46 45.22
CA GLN A 76 32.16 -9.41 46.00
C GLN A 76 32.17 -8.05 45.27
N ARG A 77 32.41 -8.07 43.94
CA ARG A 77 32.35 -6.85 43.12
C ARG A 77 30.95 -6.29 43.01
N ILE A 78 29.95 -7.13 42.89
CA ILE A 78 28.53 -6.74 42.88
C ILE A 78 28.17 -6.06 44.22
N TRP A 79 28.56 -6.68 45.34
CA TRP A 79 28.38 -6.08 46.67
C TRP A 79 29.00 -4.69 46.77
N THR A 80 30.27 -4.56 46.40
CA THR A 80 31.01 -3.28 46.43
C THR A 80 30.35 -2.24 45.53
N SER A 81 29.90 -2.64 44.34
CA SER A 81 29.21 -1.75 43.41
C SER A 81 27.88 -1.24 43.98
N GLY A 82 27.10 -2.11 44.63
CA GLY A 82 25.85 -1.69 45.27
C GLY A 82 26.05 -0.80 46.46
N LYS A 83 27.05 -1.12 47.31
CA LYS A 83 27.39 -0.33 48.51
C LYS A 83 27.82 1.11 48.21
N HIS A 84 28.58 1.31 47.11
CA HIS A 84 29.13 2.63 46.75
C HIS A 84 28.34 3.30 45.60
N GLY A 85 27.44 2.58 44.93
CA GLY A 85 26.75 3.05 43.72
C GLY A 85 25.25 3.33 43.88
N GLY A 86 24.73 3.47 45.09
CA GLY A 86 23.30 3.78 45.31
C GLY A 86 22.38 2.52 45.34
N GLY A 87 22.89 1.42 45.95
CA GLY A 87 22.07 0.21 46.17
C GLY A 87 21.84 -0.63 44.90
N ILE A 88 20.62 -1.13 44.75
CA ILE A 88 20.26 -2.05 43.67
C ILE A 88 20.45 -1.44 42.25
N HIS A 89 20.34 -0.12 42.12
CA HIS A 89 20.58 0.57 40.86
C HIS A 89 22.07 0.71 40.54
N GLY A 90 22.94 0.70 41.53
CA GLY A 90 24.40 0.80 41.36
C GLY A 90 25.09 -0.50 40.91
N VAL A 91 24.35 -1.64 40.93
CA VAL A 91 24.92 -2.93 40.50
C VAL A 91 24.86 -3.19 39.00
N ALA A 92 24.13 -2.34 38.24
CA ALA A 92 24.04 -2.44 36.80
C ALA A 92 25.41 -2.48 36.12
N ASN A 93 25.50 -3.15 34.98
CA ASN A 93 26.76 -3.30 34.26
C ASN A 93 27.18 -2.00 33.57
N LYS A 94 28.10 -1.27 34.15
CA LYS A 94 28.64 -0.01 33.58
C LYS A 94 29.37 -0.16 32.25
N LYS A 95 29.71 -1.42 31.87
CA LYS A 95 30.42 -1.66 30.59
C LYS A 95 29.52 -1.59 29.38
N THR A 96 28.22 -1.95 29.49
CA THR A 96 27.28 -1.97 28.39
C THR A 96 27.08 -0.60 27.73
N GLY A 97 27.18 0.50 28.49
CA GLY A 97 27.09 1.86 27.94
C GLY A 97 28.43 2.44 27.45
N ASN A 98 29.56 1.88 27.90
CA ASN A 98 30.91 2.47 27.67
C ASN A 98 31.81 1.58 26.81
N CYS A 99 31.35 0.39 26.38
CA CYS A 99 32.11 -0.50 25.53
C CYS A 99 31.75 -0.32 24.05
N GLY A 100 32.72 -0.47 23.19
CA GLY A 100 32.57 -0.43 21.75
C GLY A 100 33.05 0.86 21.11
N ARG A 101 33.03 0.89 19.78
CA ARG A 101 33.39 2.06 18.98
C ARG A 101 32.36 3.17 19.22
N LYS A 102 32.81 4.38 19.48
CA LYS A 102 31.95 5.54 19.66
C LYS A 102 31.05 5.71 18.41
N ARG A 103 29.77 5.97 18.66
CA ARG A 103 28.79 6.19 17.61
C ARG A 103 29.13 7.47 16.86
N ILE A 104 29.30 7.36 15.53
CA ILE A 104 29.54 8.54 14.68
C ILE A 104 28.23 9.35 14.66
N GLN A 105 28.27 10.59 15.14
CA GLN A 105 27.16 11.51 15.04
C GLN A 105 27.07 12.08 13.63
N ILE A 106 25.92 12.05 13.03
CA ILE A 106 25.64 12.64 11.72
C ILE A 106 24.65 13.77 11.95
N ASP A 107 25.07 14.98 11.70
CA ASP A 107 24.18 16.14 11.76
C ASP A 107 23.13 16.04 10.63
N PRO A 108 21.83 16.08 10.94
CA PRO A 108 20.77 16.09 9.93
C PRO A 108 20.93 17.21 8.89
N GLN A 109 21.52 18.33 9.27
CA GLN A 109 21.75 19.43 8.33
C GLN A 109 22.73 19.02 7.23
N ARG A 110 23.81 18.32 7.56
CA ARG A 110 24.76 17.80 6.56
C ARG A 110 24.08 16.90 5.53
N ILE A 111 23.05 16.13 5.94
CA ILE A 111 22.27 15.31 5.00
C ILE A 111 21.43 16.21 4.08
N ARG A 112 20.86 17.30 4.60
CA ARG A 112 20.05 18.24 3.81
C ARG A 112 20.90 19.02 2.80
N ASP A 113 22.14 19.28 3.12
CA ASP A 113 23.08 20.02 2.27
C ASP A 113 23.58 19.17 1.08
N VAL A 114 23.49 17.83 1.16
CA VAL A 114 23.82 16.95 0.03
C VAL A 114 22.76 17.11 -1.06
N PRO A 115 23.13 17.30 -2.35
CA PRO A 115 22.19 17.35 -3.46
C PRO A 115 21.30 16.10 -3.54
N LEU A 116 20.03 16.25 -3.93
CA LEU A 116 19.07 15.14 -3.97
C LEU A 116 19.52 13.97 -4.85
N GLN A 117 20.21 14.25 -5.96
CA GLN A 117 20.77 13.25 -6.87
C GLN A 117 21.79 12.33 -6.18
N ASP A 118 22.56 12.85 -5.21
CA ASP A 118 23.56 12.10 -4.45
C ASP A 118 22.97 11.43 -3.19
N ARG A 119 21.64 11.55 -2.98
CA ARG A 119 20.88 10.89 -1.90
C ARG A 119 20.01 9.73 -2.39
N THR A 120 20.14 9.33 -3.65
CA THR A 120 19.28 8.29 -4.25
C THR A 120 19.63 6.89 -3.77
N THR A 121 20.89 6.64 -3.40
CA THR A 121 21.34 5.39 -2.77
C THR A 121 22.07 5.66 -1.45
N LEU A 122 21.99 4.70 -0.51
CA LEU A 122 22.78 4.81 0.74
C LEU A 122 24.28 4.89 0.47
N ARG A 123 24.76 4.31 -0.63
CA ARG A 123 26.18 4.30 -1.00
C ARG A 123 26.62 5.68 -1.47
N ASP A 124 25.83 6.37 -2.28
CA ASP A 124 26.14 7.72 -2.74
C ASP A 124 26.05 8.73 -1.59
N LEU A 125 25.02 8.62 -0.75
CA LEU A 125 24.90 9.44 0.45
C LEU A 125 26.07 9.22 1.40
N ALA A 126 26.53 7.98 1.58
CA ALA A 126 27.68 7.66 2.41
C ALA A 126 28.98 8.31 1.87
N ARG A 127 29.15 8.26 0.55
CA ARG A 127 30.29 8.91 -0.14
C ARG A 127 30.24 10.43 0.06
N ALA A 128 29.08 11.06 -0.13
CA ALA A 128 28.92 12.50 0.03
C ALA A 128 29.15 12.98 1.47
N LEU A 129 28.78 12.17 2.46
CA LEU A 129 28.97 12.49 3.88
C LEU A 129 30.34 12.05 4.43
N HIS A 130 31.15 11.34 3.63
CA HIS A 130 32.42 10.73 4.05
C HIS A 130 32.27 9.78 5.25
N VAL A 131 31.21 8.93 5.22
CA VAL A 131 30.96 7.92 6.24
C VAL A 131 30.84 6.53 5.61
N ASP A 132 31.03 5.48 6.43
CA ASP A 132 30.82 4.13 5.95
C ASP A 132 29.32 3.85 5.67
N PRO A 133 28.95 3.17 4.55
CA PRO A 133 27.55 2.82 4.23
C PRO A 133 26.86 2.05 5.36
N THR A 134 27.58 1.20 6.09
CA THR A 134 27.05 0.45 7.25
C THR A 134 26.56 1.40 8.35
N THR A 135 27.25 2.54 8.54
CA THR A 135 26.83 3.58 9.48
C THR A 135 25.44 4.12 9.09
N LEU A 136 25.23 4.46 7.82
CA LEU A 136 23.93 4.94 7.33
C LEU A 136 22.84 3.85 7.39
N CYS A 137 23.20 2.61 7.10
CA CYS A 137 22.27 1.48 7.22
C CYS A 137 21.77 1.33 8.68
N ASN A 138 22.66 1.48 9.67
CA ASN A 138 22.28 1.45 11.07
C ASN A 138 21.43 2.67 11.47
N ARG A 139 21.64 3.85 10.85
CA ARG A 139 20.81 5.06 11.06
C ARG A 139 19.41 4.89 10.44
N LEU A 140 19.33 4.22 9.30
CA LEU A 140 18.04 3.85 8.69
C LEU A 140 17.26 2.89 9.60
N LYS A 141 17.93 1.85 10.16
CA LYS A 141 17.32 0.91 11.11
C LYS A 141 16.86 1.59 12.40
N SER A 142 17.60 2.59 12.90
CA SER A 142 17.21 3.36 14.09
C SER A 142 16.19 4.47 13.83
N GLY A 143 15.74 4.67 12.59
CA GLY A 143 14.75 5.69 12.22
C GLY A 143 15.29 7.13 12.15
N GLU A 144 16.59 7.36 12.31
CA GLU A 144 17.20 8.68 12.17
C GLU A 144 17.26 9.15 10.72
N ILE A 145 17.29 8.21 9.79
CA ILE A 145 17.15 8.44 8.34
C ILE A 145 15.93 7.67 7.88
N VAL A 146 15.12 8.26 7.01
CA VAL A 146 13.92 7.65 6.45
C VAL A 146 14.09 7.48 4.95
N ARG A 147 13.79 6.28 4.43
CA ARG A 147 13.69 6.05 3.00
C ARG A 147 12.29 6.45 2.55
N GLN A 148 12.21 7.38 1.61
CA GLN A 148 10.95 7.75 0.96
C GLN A 148 11.03 7.44 -0.53
N THR A 149 9.95 6.89 -1.07
CA THR A 149 9.76 6.72 -2.51
C THR A 149 8.95 7.90 -3.02
N ASN A 150 9.40 8.52 -4.09
CA ASN A 150 8.70 9.62 -4.74
C ASN A 150 8.24 9.15 -6.12
N ASP A 151 6.93 9.09 -6.30
CA ASP A 151 6.34 8.78 -7.61
C ASP A 151 6.28 10.05 -8.47
N ILE A 152 6.55 9.89 -9.75
CA ILE A 152 6.42 10.98 -10.72
C ILE A 152 4.95 11.34 -10.84
N LYS A 153 4.60 12.57 -10.48
CA LYS A 153 3.26 13.13 -10.68
C LYS A 153 3.22 13.91 -11.99
N PHE A 154 2.07 13.94 -12.64
CA PHE A 154 1.87 14.75 -13.86
C PHE A 154 2.09 16.23 -13.54
N SER A 155 2.72 16.97 -14.47
CA SER A 155 2.76 18.43 -14.36
C SER A 155 1.38 18.99 -14.71
N LEU A 156 0.78 19.75 -13.79
CA LEU A 156 -0.51 20.41 -14.01
C LEU A 156 -0.29 21.85 -14.49
N THR A 157 -0.95 22.21 -15.60
CA THR A 157 -1.07 23.61 -16.01
C THR A 157 -2.06 24.35 -15.11
N GLU A 158 -2.09 25.67 -15.15
CA GLU A 158 -3.07 26.48 -14.38
C GLU A 158 -4.50 26.15 -14.81
N GLU A 159 -4.74 25.93 -16.11
CA GLU A 159 -6.05 25.51 -16.64
C GLU A 159 -6.47 24.15 -16.03
N ASN A 160 -5.55 23.20 -15.96
CA ASN A 160 -5.82 21.90 -15.34
C ASN A 160 -6.15 22.04 -13.85
N LYS A 161 -5.44 22.90 -13.11
CA LYS A 161 -5.74 23.17 -11.69
C LYS A 161 -7.13 23.81 -11.54
N LYS A 162 -7.45 24.80 -12.36
CA LYS A 162 -8.77 25.41 -12.35
C LYS A 162 -9.87 24.42 -12.74
N ALA A 163 -9.63 23.55 -13.73
CA ALA A 163 -10.57 22.49 -14.11
C ALA A 163 -10.82 21.50 -12.96
N ARG A 164 -9.77 21.06 -12.28
CA ARG A 164 -9.87 20.18 -11.08
C ARG A 164 -10.66 20.84 -9.96
N LEU A 165 -10.39 22.12 -9.71
CA LEU A 165 -11.07 22.88 -8.67
C LEU A 165 -12.56 23.04 -8.99
N ARG A 166 -12.92 23.46 -10.22
CA ARG A 166 -14.31 23.55 -10.67
C ARG A 166 -15.04 22.20 -10.56
N PHE A 167 -14.39 21.13 -10.96
CA PHE A 167 -14.96 19.77 -10.82
C PHE A 167 -15.26 19.45 -9.36
N CYS A 168 -14.31 19.64 -8.45
CA CYS A 168 -14.52 19.35 -7.03
C CYS A 168 -15.64 20.21 -6.42
N ILE A 169 -15.69 21.50 -6.75
CA ILE A 169 -16.77 22.39 -6.30
C ILE A 169 -18.11 21.95 -6.88
N SER A 170 -18.16 21.57 -8.16
CA SER A 170 -19.40 21.08 -8.79
C SER A 170 -19.96 19.80 -8.18
N MET A 171 -19.12 19.04 -7.46
CA MET A 171 -19.54 17.84 -6.74
C MET A 171 -20.05 18.15 -5.32
N LEU A 172 -19.91 19.38 -4.83
CA LEU A 172 -20.46 19.82 -3.55
C LEU A 172 -21.94 20.20 -3.70
N GLY A 173 -22.73 19.92 -2.68
CA GLY A 173 -24.12 20.41 -2.56
C GLY A 173 -25.11 19.89 -3.58
N ARG A 174 -24.73 18.93 -4.41
CA ARG A 174 -25.64 18.28 -5.34
C ARG A 174 -26.05 16.94 -4.78
N ASP A 175 -27.33 16.76 -4.58
CA ASP A 175 -27.90 15.53 -4.08
C ASP A 175 -27.41 14.33 -4.92
N ASN A 176 -26.73 13.40 -4.26
CA ASN A 176 -26.32 12.09 -4.74
C ASN A 176 -25.29 11.98 -5.90
N ARG A 177 -24.76 13.06 -6.51
CA ARG A 177 -23.77 12.93 -7.60
C ARG A 177 -22.47 12.19 -7.21
N GLN A 178 -22.10 12.19 -5.94
CA GLN A 178 -20.93 11.48 -5.46
C GLN A 178 -21.13 9.95 -5.42
N ASP A 179 -22.35 9.50 -5.59
CA ASP A 179 -22.74 8.10 -5.60
C ASP A 179 -22.90 7.58 -7.04
N ASP A 180 -22.82 8.46 -8.03
CA ASP A 180 -22.97 8.17 -9.46
C ASP A 180 -21.93 7.17 -9.98
N PRO A 181 -22.26 6.42 -11.04
CA PRO A 181 -21.35 5.45 -11.60
C PRO A 181 -20.04 6.06 -12.13
N ILE A 182 -18.96 5.38 -11.91
CA ILE A 182 -17.65 5.68 -12.48
C ILE A 182 -17.20 4.49 -13.30
N PHE A 183 -16.72 4.71 -14.52
CA PHE A 183 -16.04 3.66 -15.26
C PHE A 183 -14.64 4.06 -15.67
N SER A 184 -13.80 3.07 -15.80
CA SER A 184 -12.43 3.20 -16.30
C SER A 184 -11.93 1.85 -16.77
N GLU A 185 -10.87 1.84 -17.57
CA GLU A 185 -10.23 0.65 -18.09
C GLU A 185 -8.90 0.38 -17.42
N LYS A 186 -8.60 -0.93 -17.28
CA LYS A 186 -7.31 -1.39 -16.74
C LYS A 186 -6.83 -2.65 -17.42
N TRP A 187 -5.53 -2.70 -17.68
CA TRP A 187 -4.87 -3.91 -18.13
C TRP A 187 -4.61 -4.86 -16.97
N PHE A 188 -5.03 -6.11 -17.14
CA PHE A 188 -4.70 -7.20 -16.25
C PHE A 188 -3.76 -8.17 -16.97
N TYR A 189 -2.63 -8.47 -16.35
CA TYR A 189 -1.57 -9.31 -16.91
C TYR A 189 -1.69 -10.73 -16.37
N MET A 190 -1.36 -11.73 -17.19
CA MET A 190 -1.30 -13.13 -16.78
C MET A 190 -0.39 -13.36 -15.57
N THR A 191 0.72 -12.64 -15.49
CA THR A 191 1.67 -12.75 -14.39
C THR A 191 2.44 -11.45 -14.18
N LYS A 192 2.97 -11.25 -12.99
CA LYS A 192 3.89 -10.13 -12.70
C LYS A 192 5.28 -10.41 -13.26
N LYS A 193 5.98 -9.38 -13.75
CA LYS A 193 7.40 -9.49 -14.12
C LYS A 193 8.25 -9.91 -12.93
N ASN A 194 8.11 -9.21 -11.81
CA ASN A 194 8.80 -9.47 -10.55
C ASN A 194 7.78 -9.85 -9.47
N GLN A 195 8.10 -10.84 -8.64
CA GLN A 195 7.27 -11.28 -7.53
C GLN A 195 8.17 -11.70 -6.36
N ASN A 196 7.89 -11.17 -5.18
CA ASN A 196 8.58 -11.54 -3.97
C ASN A 196 7.91 -12.75 -3.31
N TYR A 197 8.70 -13.62 -2.74
CA TYR A 197 8.27 -14.78 -1.96
C TYR A 197 8.96 -14.74 -0.61
N TYR A 198 8.24 -15.11 0.44
CA TYR A 198 8.81 -15.42 1.74
C TYR A 198 9.02 -16.93 1.78
N LEU A 199 10.26 -17.38 1.86
CA LEU A 199 10.65 -18.78 1.78
C LEU A 199 11.28 -19.18 3.11
N ALA A 200 11.12 -20.47 3.48
CA ALA A 200 11.82 -21.02 4.62
C ALA A 200 13.33 -21.14 4.32
N GLN A 201 14.16 -21.17 5.36
CA GLN A 201 15.60 -21.35 5.18
C GLN A 201 15.89 -22.69 4.49
N GLY A 202 16.60 -22.66 3.36
CA GLY A 202 16.90 -23.84 2.54
C GLY A 202 15.81 -24.23 1.54
N GLU A 203 14.71 -23.48 1.46
CA GLU A 203 13.69 -23.66 0.43
C GLU A 203 14.14 -23.06 -0.90
N ASP A 204 13.98 -23.82 -2.00
CA ASP A 204 14.37 -23.36 -3.32
C ASP A 204 13.44 -22.25 -3.84
N LYS A 205 14.03 -21.23 -4.46
CA LYS A 205 13.30 -20.16 -5.12
C LYS A 205 12.45 -20.72 -6.26
N PRO A 206 11.11 -20.44 -6.29
CA PRO A 206 10.25 -20.92 -7.36
C PRO A 206 10.72 -20.45 -8.75
N LEU A 207 10.97 -21.38 -9.66
CA LEU A 207 11.29 -21.06 -11.03
C LEU A 207 10.03 -20.59 -11.78
N ARG A 208 10.05 -19.36 -12.29
CA ARG A 208 8.99 -18.79 -13.11
C ARG A 208 9.55 -18.50 -14.51
N THR A 209 8.98 -19.12 -15.52
CA THR A 209 9.41 -18.97 -16.91
C THR A 209 8.30 -18.41 -17.77
N VAL A 210 8.65 -17.52 -18.71
CA VAL A 210 7.80 -17.02 -19.78
C VAL A 210 8.59 -17.03 -21.08
N LYS A 211 7.92 -17.23 -22.22
CA LYS A 211 8.59 -17.24 -23.53
C LYS A 211 9.32 -15.93 -23.83
N ASN A 212 8.72 -14.80 -23.46
CA ASN A 212 9.31 -13.48 -23.59
C ASN A 212 8.74 -12.54 -22.50
N LYS A 213 9.62 -11.91 -21.72
CA LYS A 213 9.24 -10.97 -20.65
C LYS A 213 8.50 -9.73 -21.16
N ASN A 214 8.70 -9.32 -22.40
CA ASN A 214 8.08 -8.14 -22.99
C ASN A 214 6.68 -8.44 -23.55
N PHE A 215 6.34 -9.71 -23.76
CA PHE A 215 5.07 -10.16 -24.34
C PHE A 215 4.26 -11.02 -23.36
N ILE A 216 4.19 -10.57 -22.10
CA ILE A 216 3.26 -11.18 -21.13
C ILE A 216 1.84 -10.86 -21.59
N GLU A 217 1.06 -11.90 -21.83
CA GLU A 217 -0.31 -11.78 -22.28
C GLU A 217 -1.15 -11.00 -21.25
N LYS A 218 -2.03 -10.14 -21.74
CA LYS A 218 -2.86 -9.25 -20.93
C LYS A 218 -4.22 -9.07 -21.56
N VAL A 219 -5.22 -8.79 -20.72
CA VAL A 219 -6.57 -8.42 -21.12
C VAL A 219 -6.91 -7.07 -20.55
N MET A 220 -7.50 -6.18 -21.35
CA MET A 220 -8.09 -4.94 -20.84
C MET A 220 -9.51 -5.22 -20.36
N PHE A 221 -9.88 -4.61 -19.25
CA PHE A 221 -11.23 -4.68 -18.71
C PHE A 221 -11.77 -3.28 -18.51
N LEU A 222 -13.01 -3.08 -18.88
CA LEU A 222 -13.82 -1.93 -18.47
C LEU A 222 -14.55 -2.32 -17.19
N ALA A 223 -14.31 -1.58 -16.11
CA ALA A 223 -15.04 -1.73 -14.86
C ALA A 223 -15.96 -0.53 -14.66
N ALA A 224 -17.20 -0.79 -14.31
CA ALA A 224 -18.21 0.22 -13.93
C ALA A 224 -18.69 -0.09 -12.51
N ILE A 225 -18.51 0.87 -11.61
CA ILE A 225 -18.97 0.77 -10.22
C ILE A 225 -19.70 2.05 -9.81
N ALA A 226 -20.60 1.93 -8.84
CA ALA A 226 -21.21 3.05 -8.15
C ALA A 226 -20.93 2.94 -6.66
N ARG A 227 -21.28 3.95 -5.87
CA ARG A 227 -21.16 3.86 -4.42
C ARG A 227 -22.22 2.92 -3.87
N PRO A 228 -21.86 1.97 -2.97
CA PRO A 228 -22.86 1.14 -2.31
C PRO A 228 -23.71 1.97 -1.35
N ARG A 229 -25.00 1.59 -1.19
CA ARG A 229 -25.92 2.21 -0.24
C ARG A 229 -26.31 1.20 0.81
N PHE A 230 -26.54 1.70 2.02
CA PHE A 230 -26.89 0.91 3.20
C PHE A 230 -28.07 1.59 3.89
N ASP A 231 -28.94 0.81 4.51
CA ASP A 231 -30.01 1.31 5.40
C ASP A 231 -29.43 1.74 6.78
N GLU A 232 -30.32 2.17 7.66
CA GLU A 232 -29.97 2.58 9.01
C GLU A 232 -29.46 1.42 9.87
N GLU A 233 -29.85 0.20 9.55
CA GLU A 233 -29.42 -1.04 10.18
C GLU A 233 -28.07 -1.56 9.63
N GLY A 234 -27.54 -0.93 8.55
CA GLY A 234 -26.29 -1.31 7.90
C GLY A 234 -26.44 -2.43 6.86
N ASN A 235 -27.67 -2.80 6.46
CA ASN A 235 -27.89 -3.75 5.38
C ASN A 235 -27.71 -3.06 4.04
N GLU A 236 -27.14 -3.78 3.06
CA GLU A 236 -26.95 -3.27 1.72
C GLU A 236 -28.30 -3.15 0.96
N THR A 237 -28.65 -1.93 0.58
CA THR A 237 -29.84 -1.63 -0.24
C THR A 237 -29.51 -1.49 -1.72
N PHE A 238 -28.27 -1.13 -2.05
CA PHE A 238 -27.78 -1.05 -3.42
C PHE A 238 -26.32 -1.49 -3.51
N SER A 239 -26.07 -2.48 -4.37
CA SER A 239 -24.73 -2.94 -4.66
C SER A 239 -24.00 -2.01 -5.64
N ARG A 240 -22.74 -1.70 -5.34
CA ARG A 240 -21.86 -0.97 -6.24
C ARG A 240 -21.58 -1.64 -7.59
N LYS A 241 -21.94 -2.91 -7.74
CA LYS A 241 -21.49 -3.78 -8.84
C LYS A 241 -22.31 -3.55 -10.11
N ILE A 242 -22.01 -2.50 -10.87
CA ILE A 242 -22.60 -2.30 -12.19
C ILE A 242 -22.10 -3.39 -13.13
N GLY A 243 -20.78 -3.50 -13.34
CA GLY A 243 -20.21 -4.57 -14.16
C GLY A 243 -18.71 -4.49 -14.34
N ILE A 244 -18.12 -5.61 -14.77
CA ILE A 244 -16.76 -5.68 -15.27
C ILE A 244 -16.75 -6.44 -16.59
N PHE A 245 -16.24 -5.83 -17.64
CA PHE A 245 -16.38 -6.30 -19.02
C PHE A 245 -15.00 -6.47 -19.67
N PRO A 246 -14.57 -7.71 -19.99
CA PRO A 246 -13.31 -7.94 -20.69
C PRO A 246 -13.39 -7.50 -22.15
N PHE A 247 -12.39 -6.81 -22.64
CA PHE A 247 -12.20 -6.53 -24.06
C PHE A 247 -11.61 -7.77 -24.75
N THR A 248 -12.50 -8.69 -25.10
CA THR A 248 -12.17 -9.96 -25.75
C THR A 248 -13.11 -10.22 -26.92
N TYR A 249 -12.65 -11.09 -27.83
CA TYR A 249 -13.45 -11.65 -28.92
C TYR A 249 -13.21 -13.16 -29.00
N THR A 250 -14.10 -13.86 -29.67
CA THR A 250 -13.96 -15.30 -29.91
C THR A 250 -13.69 -15.54 -31.39
N GLU A 251 -12.75 -16.47 -31.69
CA GLU A 251 -12.50 -16.92 -33.05
C GLU A 251 -12.26 -18.44 -33.08
N PRO A 252 -12.57 -19.13 -34.21
CA PRO A 252 -12.27 -20.54 -34.33
C PRO A 252 -10.75 -20.78 -34.40
N ALA A 253 -10.28 -21.81 -33.71
CA ALA A 253 -8.89 -22.22 -33.75
C ALA A 253 -8.48 -22.65 -35.14
N ARG A 254 -7.45 -22.03 -35.71
CA ARG A 254 -6.96 -22.31 -37.04
C ARG A 254 -6.27 -23.68 -37.19
N ARG A 255 -5.73 -24.23 -36.09
CA ARG A 255 -4.98 -25.49 -36.06
C ARG A 255 -5.38 -26.31 -34.83
N SER A 256 -5.32 -27.63 -34.98
CA SER A 256 -5.43 -28.54 -33.84
C SER A 256 -4.16 -28.47 -32.96
N SER A 257 -4.33 -28.71 -31.66
CA SER A 257 -3.26 -28.91 -30.69
C SER A 257 -3.58 -30.15 -29.84
N VAL A 258 -2.64 -30.60 -29.00
CA VAL A 258 -2.82 -31.77 -28.12
C VAL A 258 -4.12 -31.69 -27.32
N ASN A 259 -4.51 -30.49 -26.89
CA ASN A 259 -5.67 -30.28 -26.00
C ASN A 259 -6.88 -29.69 -26.73
N ARG A 260 -6.86 -29.50 -28.07
CA ARG A 260 -7.91 -28.77 -28.77
C ARG A 260 -7.93 -29.06 -30.27
N PRO A 261 -9.07 -29.49 -30.85
CA PRO A 261 -9.22 -29.62 -32.30
C PRO A 261 -9.30 -28.26 -33.02
N ALA A 262 -9.00 -28.23 -34.31
CA ALA A 262 -9.26 -27.05 -35.14
C ALA A 262 -10.76 -26.73 -35.15
N GLY A 263 -11.12 -25.47 -35.29
CA GLY A 263 -12.52 -25.01 -35.26
C GLY A 263 -13.07 -24.75 -33.84
N THR A 264 -12.43 -25.21 -32.77
CA THR A 264 -12.84 -24.87 -31.40
C THR A 264 -12.78 -23.36 -31.19
N MET A 265 -13.86 -22.77 -30.67
CA MET A 265 -13.89 -21.34 -30.34
C MET A 265 -12.92 -21.02 -29.21
N ILE A 266 -12.07 -20.04 -29.42
CA ILE A 266 -11.06 -19.58 -28.46
C ILE A 266 -11.26 -18.10 -28.16
N THR A 267 -11.12 -17.73 -26.90
CA THR A 267 -11.17 -16.34 -26.46
C THR A 267 -9.80 -15.69 -26.66
N LYS A 268 -9.80 -14.53 -27.31
CA LYS A 268 -8.59 -13.72 -27.49
C LYS A 268 -8.77 -12.32 -26.96
N PRO A 269 -7.71 -11.71 -26.39
CA PRO A 269 -7.75 -10.32 -25.97
C PRO A 269 -7.77 -9.39 -27.19
N MET A 270 -8.54 -8.33 -27.13
CA MET A 270 -8.39 -7.21 -28.06
C MET A 270 -7.05 -6.53 -27.80
N THR A 271 -6.24 -6.36 -28.84
CA THR A 271 -4.91 -5.75 -28.75
C THR A 271 -4.97 -4.23 -28.64
N SER A 272 -6.05 -3.64 -29.17
CA SER A 272 -6.33 -2.21 -29.11
C SER A 272 -7.85 -2.01 -28.92
N VAL A 273 -8.19 -0.97 -28.15
CA VAL A 273 -9.57 -0.50 -27.97
C VAL A 273 -9.70 0.80 -28.75
N THR A 274 -10.68 0.89 -29.63
CA THR A 274 -10.99 2.09 -30.41
C THR A 274 -12.18 2.83 -29.81
N LYS A 275 -12.47 4.04 -30.29
CA LYS A 275 -13.61 4.84 -29.88
C LYS A 275 -14.94 4.12 -30.15
N GLU A 276 -15.04 3.42 -31.28
CA GLU A 276 -16.20 2.60 -31.66
C GLU A 276 -16.37 1.41 -30.70
N THR A 277 -15.25 0.77 -30.32
CA THR A 277 -15.28 -0.31 -29.33
C THR A 277 -15.78 0.20 -27.97
N SER A 278 -15.27 1.34 -27.51
CA SER A 278 -15.71 1.96 -26.24
C SER A 278 -17.20 2.32 -26.31
N ARG A 279 -17.67 2.95 -27.42
CA ARG A 279 -19.09 3.23 -27.64
C ARG A 279 -19.93 1.95 -27.54
N SER A 280 -19.55 0.92 -28.27
CA SER A 280 -20.28 -0.36 -28.26
C SER A 280 -20.36 -0.97 -26.87
N TYR A 281 -19.30 -0.91 -26.07
CA TYR A 281 -19.32 -1.42 -24.71
C TYR A 281 -20.20 -0.58 -23.78
N LEU A 282 -20.16 0.74 -23.91
CA LEU A 282 -21.03 1.64 -23.13
C LEU A 282 -22.49 1.40 -23.46
N VAL A 283 -22.84 1.40 -24.74
CA VAL A 283 -24.23 1.28 -25.21
C VAL A 283 -24.80 -0.13 -24.95
N ASN A 284 -24.02 -1.18 -25.27
CA ASN A 284 -24.55 -2.55 -25.27
C ASN A 284 -24.26 -3.33 -23.98
N LYS A 285 -23.44 -2.82 -23.06
CA LYS A 285 -23.10 -3.51 -21.81
C LYS A 285 -23.30 -2.64 -20.58
N VAL A 286 -22.71 -1.42 -20.54
CA VAL A 286 -22.75 -0.58 -19.34
C VAL A 286 -24.14 0.01 -19.12
N LEU A 287 -24.73 0.65 -20.14
CA LEU A 287 -26.09 1.23 -20.01
C LEU A 287 -27.14 0.18 -19.62
N PRO A 288 -27.22 -1.01 -20.25
CA PRO A 288 -28.15 -2.06 -19.83
C PRO A 288 -27.90 -2.52 -18.39
N ALA A 289 -26.62 -2.65 -17.98
CA ALA A 289 -26.28 -3.05 -16.62
C ALA A 289 -26.69 -2.00 -15.57
N ILE A 290 -26.55 -0.71 -15.90
CA ILE A 290 -27.05 0.38 -15.05
C ILE A 290 -28.57 0.31 -14.99
N LYS A 291 -29.26 0.31 -16.11
CA LYS A 291 -30.73 0.27 -16.17
C LYS A 291 -31.32 -0.90 -15.40
N GLN A 292 -30.67 -2.07 -15.43
CA GLN A 292 -31.10 -3.26 -14.71
C GLN A 292 -30.92 -3.17 -13.19
N LYS A 293 -29.84 -2.50 -12.75
CA LYS A 293 -29.38 -2.55 -11.34
C LYS A 293 -29.64 -1.28 -10.55
N TRP A 294 -29.91 -0.15 -11.24
CA TRP A 294 -30.08 1.14 -10.57
C TRP A 294 -31.36 1.16 -9.75
N PRO A 295 -31.36 1.74 -8.54
CA PRO A 295 -32.54 1.79 -7.70
C PRO A 295 -33.71 2.56 -8.36
N THR A 296 -34.91 1.99 -8.30
CA THR A 296 -36.11 2.58 -8.89
C THR A 296 -36.55 3.88 -8.21
N GLU A 297 -36.15 4.09 -6.98
CA GLU A 297 -36.37 5.31 -6.20
C GLU A 297 -35.65 6.55 -6.78
N ASP A 298 -34.60 6.33 -7.58
CA ASP A 298 -33.86 7.39 -8.27
C ASP A 298 -34.38 7.70 -9.66
N PHE A 299 -35.48 7.08 -10.11
CA PHE A 299 -36.05 7.37 -11.42
C PHE A 299 -36.48 8.84 -11.52
N GLY A 300 -36.16 9.47 -12.66
CA GLY A 300 -36.43 10.88 -12.88
C GLY A 300 -35.30 11.82 -12.45
N HIS A 301 -34.28 11.30 -11.77
CA HIS A 301 -33.05 12.05 -11.47
C HIS A 301 -31.95 11.73 -12.49
N PRO A 302 -31.15 12.72 -12.94
CA PRO A 302 -30.06 12.48 -13.86
C PRO A 302 -28.93 11.68 -13.19
N ILE A 303 -28.49 10.59 -13.85
CA ILE A 303 -27.38 9.75 -13.45
C ILE A 303 -26.15 10.17 -14.26
N PHE A 304 -25.05 10.55 -13.59
CA PHE A 304 -23.84 10.99 -14.27
C PHE A 304 -22.78 9.89 -14.24
N ILE A 305 -22.43 9.35 -15.41
CA ILE A 305 -21.33 8.39 -15.53
C ILE A 305 -20.03 9.15 -15.71
N GLN A 306 -19.12 9.08 -14.75
CA GLN A 306 -17.81 9.68 -14.87
C GLN A 306 -16.86 8.81 -15.70
N GLN A 307 -16.18 9.41 -16.66
CA GLN A 307 -15.08 8.82 -17.43
C GLN A 307 -13.82 9.69 -17.37
N ASP A 308 -12.64 9.10 -17.62
CA ASP A 308 -11.42 9.86 -17.84
C ASP A 308 -11.38 10.47 -19.27
N ASN A 309 -10.31 11.21 -19.59
CA ASN A 309 -10.14 11.82 -20.89
C ASN A 309 -9.27 10.99 -21.84
N ALA A 310 -9.37 9.66 -21.80
CA ALA A 310 -8.65 8.81 -22.75
C ALA A 310 -9.12 9.07 -24.18
N ARG A 311 -8.21 9.06 -25.15
CA ARG A 311 -8.53 9.30 -26.57
C ARG A 311 -9.51 8.30 -27.17
N THR A 312 -9.65 7.16 -26.53
CA THR A 312 -10.56 6.08 -26.92
C THR A 312 -11.96 6.25 -26.37
N HIS A 313 -12.19 7.22 -25.48
CA HIS A 313 -13.50 7.50 -24.93
C HIS A 313 -14.35 8.34 -25.88
N ILE A 314 -15.67 8.20 -25.76
CA ILE A 314 -16.63 8.94 -26.57
C ILE A 314 -16.87 10.33 -26.01
N ASP A 315 -17.33 11.24 -26.87
CA ASP A 315 -17.77 12.55 -26.46
C ASP A 315 -19.02 12.45 -25.57
N PRO A 316 -19.16 13.29 -24.53
CA PRO A 316 -20.39 13.34 -23.72
C PRO A 316 -21.68 13.55 -24.51
N ASN A 317 -21.60 14.17 -25.68
CA ASN A 317 -22.73 14.42 -26.59
C ASN A 317 -22.80 13.40 -27.75
N ASP A 318 -22.16 12.22 -27.61
CA ASP A 318 -22.25 11.16 -28.62
C ASP A 318 -23.73 10.80 -28.88
N GLU A 319 -24.18 10.91 -30.13
CA GLU A 319 -25.60 10.83 -30.51
C GLU A 319 -26.21 9.46 -30.15
N GLU A 320 -25.50 8.37 -30.46
CA GLU A 320 -25.96 7.01 -30.18
C GLU A 320 -26.05 6.75 -28.66
N PHE A 321 -25.03 7.14 -27.92
CA PHE A 321 -25.05 7.04 -26.46
C PHE A 321 -26.20 7.87 -25.87
N CYS A 322 -26.33 9.16 -26.25
CA CYS A 322 -27.38 10.05 -25.72
C CYS A 322 -28.80 9.55 -26.01
N ARG A 323 -29.01 8.93 -27.18
CA ARG A 323 -30.30 8.32 -27.52
C ARG A 323 -30.63 7.14 -26.59
N VAL A 324 -29.74 6.16 -26.49
CA VAL A 324 -29.95 4.95 -25.67
C VAL A 324 -30.00 5.27 -24.18
N ALA A 325 -29.21 6.26 -23.73
CA ALA A 325 -29.14 6.68 -22.34
C ALA A 325 -30.44 7.31 -21.81
N LYS A 326 -31.31 7.77 -22.70
CA LYS A 326 -32.64 8.37 -22.36
C LYS A 326 -33.82 7.42 -22.54
N GLU A 327 -33.60 6.21 -23.01
CA GLU A 327 -34.64 5.18 -23.13
C GLU A 327 -35.09 4.69 -21.75
N ASP A 328 -36.28 4.11 -21.68
CA ASP A 328 -36.90 3.48 -20.50
C ASP A 328 -37.06 4.42 -19.28
N GLY A 329 -37.22 5.73 -19.54
CA GLY A 329 -37.42 6.74 -18.48
C GLY A 329 -36.14 7.15 -17.73
N PHE A 330 -34.98 6.70 -18.17
CA PHE A 330 -33.69 7.13 -17.61
C PHE A 330 -33.20 8.48 -18.21
N ASP A 331 -32.41 9.20 -17.45
CA ASP A 331 -31.61 10.35 -17.91
C ASP A 331 -30.16 10.10 -17.52
N ILE A 332 -29.44 9.31 -18.32
CA ILE A 332 -28.03 8.98 -18.05
C ILE A 332 -27.15 9.91 -18.91
N ARG A 333 -26.16 10.52 -18.28
CA ARG A 333 -25.26 11.51 -18.90
C ARG A 333 -23.81 11.15 -18.66
N LEU A 334 -22.94 11.37 -19.66
CA LEU A 334 -21.50 11.24 -19.48
C LEU A 334 -20.91 12.54 -18.88
N MET A 335 -19.97 12.36 -17.98
CA MET A 335 -19.20 13.43 -17.36
C MET A 335 -17.71 13.09 -17.43
N CYS A 336 -16.90 14.00 -17.99
CA CYS A 336 -15.46 13.81 -18.03
C CYS A 336 -14.80 14.32 -16.74
N GLN A 337 -13.90 13.52 -16.18
CA GLN A 337 -13.06 14.01 -15.10
C GLN A 337 -12.03 15.02 -15.63
N PRO A 338 -11.45 15.87 -14.77
CA PRO A 338 -10.41 16.81 -15.19
C PRO A 338 -9.16 16.08 -15.70
N PRO A 339 -8.41 16.68 -16.65
CA PRO A 339 -7.17 16.08 -17.15
C PRO A 339 -6.15 15.81 -16.03
N ASN A 340 -5.38 14.75 -16.18
CA ASN A 340 -4.28 14.38 -15.27
C ASN A 340 -4.71 14.24 -13.80
N SER A 341 -5.90 13.67 -13.54
CA SER A 341 -6.53 13.62 -12.22
C SER A 341 -6.90 12.20 -11.77
N PRO A 342 -5.95 11.25 -11.67
CA PRO A 342 -6.24 9.89 -11.22
C PRO A 342 -6.71 9.83 -9.76
N ASP A 343 -6.41 10.86 -8.97
CA ASP A 343 -6.87 11.05 -7.60
C ASP A 343 -8.37 11.43 -7.49
N LEU A 344 -9.03 11.70 -8.61
CA LEU A 344 -10.48 11.88 -8.74
C LEU A 344 -11.20 10.67 -9.33
N ASN A 345 -10.48 9.55 -9.57
CA ASN A 345 -11.03 8.30 -10.04
C ASN A 345 -10.95 7.22 -8.96
N VAL A 346 -12.08 6.83 -8.42
CA VAL A 346 -12.18 5.80 -7.36
C VAL A 346 -11.58 4.47 -7.78
N LEU A 347 -11.66 4.12 -9.07
CA LEU A 347 -11.13 2.88 -9.61
C LEU A 347 -9.59 2.85 -9.54
N ASP A 348 -8.92 3.99 -9.77
CA ASP A 348 -7.47 4.12 -9.67
C ASP A 348 -6.98 4.31 -8.22
N LEU A 349 -7.78 4.90 -7.33
CA LEU A 349 -7.42 5.15 -5.93
C LEU A 349 -7.21 3.88 -5.09
N GLY A 350 -7.71 2.73 -5.54
CA GLY A 350 -7.50 1.50 -4.80
C GLY A 350 -8.22 0.28 -5.34
N PHE A 351 -9.32 0.46 -6.06
CA PHE A 351 -10.15 -0.65 -6.54
C PHE A 351 -9.38 -1.59 -7.47
N PHE A 352 -8.77 -1.06 -8.54
CA PHE A 352 -8.00 -1.87 -9.47
C PHE A 352 -6.79 -2.55 -8.82
N ALA A 353 -6.11 -1.86 -7.89
CA ALA A 353 -4.98 -2.46 -7.16
C ALA A 353 -5.43 -3.67 -6.33
N ALA A 354 -6.59 -3.59 -5.69
CA ALA A 354 -7.15 -4.70 -4.93
C ALA A 354 -7.54 -5.88 -5.83
N LEU A 355 -8.20 -5.64 -6.99
CA LEU A 355 -8.51 -6.68 -7.95
C LEU A 355 -7.24 -7.34 -8.50
N GLN A 356 -6.22 -6.55 -8.85
CA GLN A 356 -4.92 -7.07 -9.33
C GLN A 356 -4.23 -7.93 -8.27
N SER A 357 -4.32 -7.55 -7.00
CA SER A 357 -3.77 -8.35 -5.91
C SER A 357 -4.47 -9.72 -5.78
N LYS A 358 -5.79 -9.76 -5.93
CA LYS A 358 -6.57 -11.00 -5.84
C LYS A 358 -6.33 -11.93 -7.03
N HIS A 359 -6.48 -11.45 -8.28
CA HIS A 359 -6.37 -12.30 -9.46
C HIS A 359 -4.97 -12.91 -9.62
N HIS A 360 -3.92 -12.22 -9.18
CA HIS A 360 -2.56 -12.76 -9.22
C HIS A 360 -2.34 -13.99 -8.32
N LYS A 361 -3.18 -14.18 -7.30
CA LYS A 361 -3.13 -15.39 -6.46
C LYS A 361 -3.67 -16.61 -7.20
N GLU A 362 -4.57 -16.44 -8.15
CA GLU A 362 -5.15 -17.53 -8.95
C GLU A 362 -4.16 -18.07 -10.02
N SER A 363 -3.08 -17.33 -10.33
CA SER A 363 -2.03 -17.74 -11.29
C SER A 363 -2.59 -18.26 -12.63
N PRO A 364 -3.42 -17.49 -13.37
CA PRO A 364 -4.09 -17.95 -14.59
C PRO A 364 -3.10 -18.36 -15.65
N LYS A 365 -3.45 -19.40 -16.43
CA LYS A 365 -2.61 -19.99 -17.51
C LYS A 365 -3.18 -19.76 -18.90
N SER A 366 -4.41 -19.25 -19.02
CA SER A 366 -5.06 -18.91 -20.29
C SER A 366 -5.85 -17.62 -20.18
N VAL A 367 -6.25 -17.04 -21.32
CA VAL A 367 -7.08 -15.82 -21.36
C VAL A 367 -8.41 -16.05 -20.65
N GLU A 368 -9.03 -17.21 -20.85
CA GLU A 368 -10.31 -17.56 -20.20
C GLU A 368 -10.15 -17.63 -18.67
N GLN A 369 -9.06 -18.24 -18.20
CA GLN A 369 -8.76 -18.29 -16.77
C GLN A 369 -8.46 -16.90 -16.20
N LEU A 370 -7.77 -16.04 -16.94
CA LEU A 370 -7.53 -14.64 -16.53
C LEU A 370 -8.86 -13.89 -16.42
N VAL A 371 -9.73 -14.01 -17.41
CA VAL A 371 -11.06 -13.39 -17.39
C VAL A 371 -11.85 -13.87 -16.19
N SER A 372 -11.93 -15.19 -15.97
CA SER A 372 -12.62 -15.79 -14.83
C SER A 372 -12.05 -15.32 -13.49
N ALA A 373 -10.73 -15.27 -13.34
CA ALA A 373 -10.06 -14.81 -12.11
C ALA A 373 -10.35 -13.33 -11.79
N VAL A 374 -10.40 -12.47 -12.82
CA VAL A 374 -10.70 -11.03 -12.64
C VAL A 374 -12.16 -10.82 -12.32
N VAL A 375 -13.08 -11.52 -13.00
CA VAL A 375 -14.51 -11.46 -12.69
C VAL A 375 -14.80 -11.96 -11.27
N LYS A 376 -14.21 -13.10 -10.89
CA LYS A 376 -14.30 -13.62 -9.52
C LYS A 376 -13.77 -12.60 -8.49
N ALA A 377 -12.61 -12.00 -8.74
CA ALA A 377 -12.04 -10.98 -7.85
C ALA A 377 -12.96 -9.76 -7.71
N TYR A 378 -13.66 -9.36 -8.77
CA TYR A 378 -14.66 -8.30 -8.78
C TYR A 378 -15.89 -8.66 -7.96
N GLU A 379 -16.44 -9.85 -8.15
CA GLU A 379 -17.62 -10.32 -7.41
C GLU A 379 -17.32 -10.50 -5.90
N GLU A 380 -16.15 -10.99 -5.56
CA GLU A 380 -15.73 -11.19 -4.18
C GLU A 380 -15.20 -9.91 -3.48
N TYR A 381 -15.10 -8.79 -4.20
CA TYR A 381 -14.61 -7.56 -3.56
C TYR A 381 -15.66 -6.99 -2.60
N PRO A 382 -15.36 -6.79 -1.31
CA PRO A 382 -16.35 -6.34 -0.33
C PRO A 382 -16.88 -4.93 -0.62
N ASN A 383 -18.18 -4.71 -0.41
CA ASN A 383 -18.81 -3.40 -0.62
C ASN A 383 -18.34 -2.34 0.36
N ASP A 384 -18.05 -2.70 1.62
CA ASP A 384 -17.46 -1.82 2.62
C ASP A 384 -16.12 -1.24 2.15
N ASN A 385 -15.29 -2.09 1.51
CA ASN A 385 -14.03 -1.62 0.93
C ASN A 385 -14.26 -0.57 -0.15
N SER A 386 -15.31 -0.74 -0.99
CA SER A 386 -15.68 0.27 -1.99
C SER A 386 -16.11 1.57 -1.33
N ASN A 387 -16.98 1.53 -0.31
CA ASN A 387 -17.39 2.71 0.43
C ASN A 387 -16.18 3.47 0.99
N ARG A 388 -15.21 2.74 1.56
CA ARG A 388 -13.96 3.35 2.06
C ARG A 388 -13.12 4.02 0.96
N VAL A 389 -13.13 3.49 -0.28
CA VAL A 389 -12.42 4.13 -1.41
C VAL A 389 -13.15 5.38 -1.87
N PHE A 390 -14.50 5.39 -1.92
CA PHE A 390 -15.29 6.60 -2.19
C PHE A 390 -15.02 7.70 -1.16
N LEU A 391 -14.95 7.37 0.13
CA LEU A 391 -14.55 8.33 1.18
C LEU A 391 -13.12 8.83 0.99
N THR A 392 -12.21 8.02 0.44
CA THR A 392 -10.86 8.48 0.06
C THR A 392 -10.94 9.51 -1.07
N GLN A 393 -11.75 9.27 -2.10
CA GLN A 393 -11.97 10.23 -3.19
C GLN A 393 -12.52 11.55 -2.66
N GLN A 394 -13.52 11.52 -1.77
CA GLN A 394 -14.02 12.73 -1.11
C GLN A 394 -12.96 13.47 -0.30
N SER A 395 -12.08 12.73 0.38
CA SER A 395 -10.93 13.32 1.08
C SER A 395 -9.97 14.00 0.11
N CYS A 396 -9.69 13.39 -1.05
CA CYS A 396 -8.88 14.00 -2.10
C CYS A 396 -9.55 15.27 -2.65
N MET A 397 -10.87 15.26 -2.89
CA MET A 397 -11.61 16.43 -3.36
C MET A 397 -11.50 17.60 -2.37
N ARG A 398 -11.61 17.37 -1.06
CA ARG A 398 -11.41 18.39 -0.02
C ARG A 398 -10.01 18.98 -0.07
N GLU A 399 -9.00 18.14 -0.19
CA GLU A 399 -7.61 18.60 -0.31
C GLU A 399 -7.38 19.41 -1.59
N ILE A 400 -7.94 18.96 -2.72
CA ILE A 400 -7.85 19.70 -3.99
C ILE A 400 -8.48 21.09 -3.88
N ILE A 401 -9.62 21.23 -3.19
CA ILE A 401 -10.24 22.53 -2.94
C ILE A 401 -9.32 23.38 -2.06
N ARG A 402 -8.79 22.83 -0.96
CA ARG A 402 -7.89 23.51 -0.04
C ARG A 402 -6.60 24.03 -0.73
N VAL A 403 -6.03 23.23 -1.65
CA VAL A 403 -4.79 23.59 -2.37
C VAL A 403 -5.07 24.22 -3.75
N LYS A 404 -6.29 24.73 -3.99
CA LYS A 404 -6.68 25.43 -5.21
C LYS A 404 -6.36 24.67 -6.50
N GLY A 405 -6.76 23.37 -6.54
CA GLY A 405 -6.59 22.50 -7.70
C GLY A 405 -5.22 21.82 -7.81
N SER A 406 -4.25 22.17 -6.98
CA SER A 406 -2.91 21.55 -7.00
C SER A 406 -2.96 20.05 -6.64
N GLN A 407 -1.92 19.31 -7.02
CA GLN A 407 -1.69 17.92 -6.60
C GLN A 407 -0.64 17.81 -5.49
N LYS A 408 -0.20 18.94 -4.91
CA LYS A 408 0.79 18.98 -3.83
C LYS A 408 0.12 18.76 -2.48
N TYR A 409 -0.41 17.58 -2.29
CA TYR A 409 -0.96 17.11 -1.01
C TYR A 409 -0.72 15.61 -0.86
N ASP A 410 -0.78 15.13 0.36
CA ASP A 410 -0.78 13.71 0.67
C ASP A 410 -2.23 13.23 0.82
N ILE A 411 -2.52 12.02 0.32
CA ILE A 411 -3.86 11.44 0.45
C ILE A 411 -4.17 11.24 1.93
N PRO A 412 -5.24 11.87 2.47
CA PRO A 412 -5.52 11.81 3.89
C PRO A 412 -5.87 10.39 4.36
N HIS A 413 -5.26 9.97 5.46
CA HIS A 413 -5.56 8.71 6.13
C HIS A 413 -6.51 8.95 7.31
N MET A 414 -7.77 8.55 7.17
CA MET A 414 -8.82 8.77 8.18
C MET A 414 -8.92 7.67 9.24
N GLY A 415 -8.13 6.60 9.16
CA GLY A 415 -8.33 5.45 10.04
C GLY A 415 -9.70 4.76 9.87
N LYS A 416 -10.22 4.71 8.63
CA LYS A 416 -11.60 4.30 8.30
C LYS A 416 -12.03 2.96 8.90
N LEU A 417 -11.12 1.97 8.99
CA LEU A 417 -11.41 0.69 9.63
C LEU A 417 -11.73 0.81 11.12
N MET A 418 -11.08 1.74 11.81
CA MET A 418 -11.34 2.00 13.22
C MET A 418 -12.66 2.73 13.39
N LEU A 419 -12.92 3.76 12.59
CA LEU A 419 -14.19 4.50 12.61
C LEU A 419 -15.38 3.58 12.30
N GLU A 420 -15.24 2.67 11.34
CA GLU A 420 -16.27 1.68 10.99
C GLU A 420 -16.55 0.72 12.16
N ARG A 421 -15.51 0.20 12.83
CA ARG A 421 -15.67 -0.67 14.00
C ARG A 421 -16.37 0.03 15.19
N ASN A 422 -16.19 1.34 15.27
CA ASN A 422 -16.82 2.16 16.32
C ASN A 422 -18.23 2.65 15.92
N GLY A 423 -18.69 2.39 14.68
CA GLY A 423 -19.95 2.95 14.17
C GLY A 423 -19.88 4.46 13.87
N GLU A 424 -18.67 5.01 13.76
CA GLU A 424 -18.42 6.45 13.57
C GLU A 424 -18.00 6.80 12.13
N LEU A 425 -18.00 5.83 11.22
CA LEU A 425 -17.62 6.09 9.81
C LEU A 425 -18.68 7.00 9.16
N PRO A 426 -18.30 8.22 8.72
CA PRO A 426 -19.28 9.13 8.16
C PRO A 426 -19.80 8.60 6.81
N SER A 427 -21.09 8.78 6.55
CA SER A 427 -21.68 8.48 5.24
C SER A 427 -21.09 9.38 4.15
N ARG A 428 -20.81 10.65 4.46
CA ARG A 428 -20.20 11.65 3.55
C ARG A 428 -19.30 12.60 4.32
N LEU A 429 -18.29 13.15 3.61
CA LEU A 429 -17.40 14.15 4.20
C LEU A 429 -17.96 15.55 3.94
N LYS A 430 -18.07 16.34 5.02
CA LYS A 430 -18.39 17.77 4.90
C LYS A 430 -17.16 18.56 4.48
N CYS A 431 -17.35 19.57 3.65
CA CYS A 431 -16.33 20.55 3.31
C CYS A 431 -16.59 21.85 4.09
N ASP A 432 -15.51 22.52 4.46
CA ASP A 432 -15.59 23.82 5.14
C ASP A 432 -16.04 24.89 4.13
N LEU A 433 -17.10 25.61 4.46
CA LEU A 433 -17.66 26.65 3.59
C LEU A 433 -16.68 27.80 3.31
N GLN A 434 -15.82 28.12 4.26
CA GLN A 434 -14.81 29.16 4.06
C GLN A 434 -13.81 28.75 2.99
N ILE A 435 -13.33 27.47 3.02
CA ILE A 435 -12.39 26.93 2.03
C ILE A 435 -13.04 26.89 0.64
N VAL A 436 -14.35 26.58 0.57
CA VAL A 436 -15.09 26.59 -0.70
C VAL A 436 -15.18 28.01 -1.25
N GLN A 437 -15.52 29.00 -0.42
CA GLN A 437 -15.62 30.40 -0.85
C GLN A 437 -14.27 30.93 -1.34
N GLU A 438 -13.18 30.67 -0.63
CA GLU A 438 -11.82 31.03 -1.06
C GLU A 438 -11.43 30.39 -2.40
N ALA A 439 -11.94 29.19 -2.67
CA ALA A 439 -11.70 28.50 -3.92
C ALA A 439 -12.54 29.06 -5.08
N GLU A 440 -13.78 29.45 -4.82
CA GLU A 440 -14.65 30.15 -5.79
C GLU A 440 -14.08 31.52 -6.15
N ASP A 441 -13.65 32.30 -5.16
CA ASP A 441 -12.99 33.58 -5.35
C ASP A 441 -11.71 33.48 -6.19
N TYR A 442 -10.96 32.39 -6.03
CA TYR A 442 -9.77 32.11 -6.85
C TYR A 442 -10.10 31.75 -8.31
N LEU A 443 -11.28 31.25 -8.60
CA LEU A 443 -11.72 30.89 -9.96
C LEU A 443 -12.25 32.07 -10.75
N ASN A 444 -12.76 33.10 -10.08
CA ASN A 444 -13.23 34.35 -10.64
C ASN A 444 -12.05 35.28 -10.95
#